data_22c8d30de73f5c8c0ec7c552af30466c
#
_entry.id   22c8d30de73f5c8c0ec7c552af30466c
#
_cell.length_a   1.000
_cell.length_b   1.000
_cell.length_c   1.000
_cell.angle_alpha   90.00
_cell.angle_beta   90.00
_cell.angle_gamma   90.00
#
_symmetry.space_group_name_H-M   'P 1'
#
loop_
_entity.id
_entity.type
_entity.pdbx_description
1 polymer ?
#
loop_
_entity_poly.entity_id
_entity_poly.type
_entity_poly.pdbx_seq_one_letter_code
_entity_poly.pdbx_strand_id
1 'polypeptide(L)'
;DDAYALAFLANGIKDWKKASMKDLEDASNFLRKVHKNVRTYWQDPADLKQLMASKEILISWAWNETAVALIAENHPVKMKIDTKEGASTWVCGYVKMANAPGSEQKAYDFIDAFLSDSAATYLLTEWGYGHTNEAIMNSIGQENGFASLETYTKNTLMQSPLTHKIREQMIKDFEKIKAGY
;
A
#
# COMPACT_ATOMS: atom_id res chain seq x y z
N ASP A 1 -8.73 -3.41 -3.32
CA ASP A 1 -7.95 -4.33 -2.48
C ASP A 1 -7.56 -3.69 -1.14
N ASP A 2 -7.07 -2.43 -1.11
CA ASP A 2 -6.50 -1.79 0.09
C ASP A 2 -7.45 -1.66 1.29
N ALA A 3 -8.72 -1.35 1.06
CA ALA A 3 -9.71 -1.32 2.14
C ALA A 3 -9.88 -2.69 2.82
N TYR A 4 -9.78 -3.78 2.04
CA TYR A 4 -9.82 -5.12 2.61
C TYR A 4 -8.51 -5.51 3.31
N ALA A 5 -7.36 -4.99 2.88
CA ALA A 5 -6.11 -5.19 3.61
C ALA A 5 -6.21 -4.62 5.04
N LEU A 6 -6.77 -3.40 5.18
CA LEU A 6 -7.10 -2.82 6.48
C LEU A 6 -8.04 -3.73 7.29
N ALA A 7 -9.12 -4.21 6.68
CA ALA A 7 -10.11 -5.03 7.38
C ALA A 7 -9.56 -6.39 7.81
N PHE A 8 -8.76 -7.03 6.97
CA PHE A 8 -8.09 -8.28 7.34
C PHE A 8 -7.10 -8.09 8.49
N LEU A 9 -6.27 -7.04 8.44
CA LEU A 9 -5.37 -6.70 9.54
C LEU A 9 -6.13 -6.47 10.85
N ALA A 10 -7.23 -5.70 10.80
CA ALA A 10 -8.07 -5.43 11.97
C ALA A 10 -8.68 -6.71 12.58
N ASN A 11 -8.92 -7.73 11.75
CA ASN A 11 -9.40 -9.05 12.18
C ASN A 11 -8.26 -10.06 12.47
N GLY A 12 -6.99 -9.60 12.48
CA GLY A 12 -5.82 -10.44 12.79
C GLY A 12 -5.34 -11.33 11.64
N ILE A 13 -5.85 -11.13 10.42
CA ILE A 13 -5.45 -11.89 9.23
C ILE A 13 -4.26 -11.19 8.56
N LYS A 14 -3.10 -11.84 8.55
CA LYS A 14 -1.87 -11.34 7.91
C LYS A 14 -1.51 -12.05 6.60
N ASP A 15 -2.09 -13.20 6.37
CA ASP A 15 -1.96 -13.95 5.12
C ASP A 15 -3.35 -14.14 4.50
N TRP A 16 -3.77 -13.19 3.70
CA TRP A 16 -5.10 -13.22 3.09
C TRP A 16 -5.29 -14.29 2.02
N LYS A 17 -4.18 -14.93 1.54
CA LYS A 17 -4.29 -16.11 0.67
C LYS A 17 -4.96 -17.29 1.36
N LYS A 18 -4.82 -17.35 2.69
CA LYS A 18 -5.43 -18.39 3.53
C LYS A 18 -6.79 -17.98 4.07
N ALA A 19 -7.25 -16.76 3.78
CA ALA A 19 -8.54 -16.27 4.25
C ALA A 19 -9.68 -17.14 3.72
N SER A 20 -10.54 -17.55 4.62
CA SER A 20 -11.78 -18.26 4.31
C SER A 20 -12.88 -17.29 3.88
N MET A 21 -13.99 -17.83 3.38
CA MET A 21 -15.18 -17.01 3.11
C MET A 21 -15.76 -16.37 4.38
N LYS A 22 -15.57 -17.02 5.53
CA LYS A 22 -15.96 -16.43 6.82
C LYS A 22 -15.07 -15.24 7.17
N ASP A 23 -13.77 -15.34 6.99
CA ASP A 23 -12.86 -14.21 7.23
C ASP A 23 -13.19 -13.01 6.32
N LEU A 24 -13.61 -13.30 5.09
CA LEU A 24 -14.06 -12.27 4.15
C LEU A 24 -15.36 -11.59 4.63
N GLU A 25 -16.31 -12.37 5.15
CA GLU A 25 -17.54 -11.86 5.74
C GLU A 25 -17.24 -10.97 6.96
N ASP A 26 -16.37 -11.43 7.85
CA ASP A 26 -15.97 -10.69 9.05
C ASP A 26 -15.26 -9.37 8.66
N ALA A 27 -14.40 -9.39 7.63
CA ALA A 27 -13.76 -8.20 7.06
C ALA A 27 -14.81 -7.22 6.46
N SER A 28 -15.78 -7.73 5.72
CA SER A 28 -16.88 -6.92 5.18
C SER A 28 -17.72 -6.29 6.29
N ASN A 29 -18.00 -7.03 7.36
CA ASN A 29 -18.72 -6.53 8.52
C ASN A 29 -17.93 -5.45 9.27
N PHE A 30 -16.61 -5.58 9.36
CA PHE A 30 -15.75 -4.54 9.87
C PHE A 30 -15.82 -3.26 9.02
N LEU A 31 -15.73 -3.38 7.69
CA LEU A 31 -15.84 -2.24 6.77
C LEU A 31 -17.20 -1.55 6.86
N ARG A 32 -18.30 -2.28 7.04
CA ARG A 32 -19.64 -1.68 7.27
C ARG A 32 -19.67 -0.81 8.52
N LYS A 33 -18.96 -1.22 9.58
CA LYS A 33 -18.87 -0.42 10.81
C LYS A 33 -18.02 0.84 10.57
N VAL A 34 -16.90 0.70 9.86
CA VAL A 34 -16.00 1.81 9.52
C VAL A 34 -16.69 2.82 8.60
N HIS A 35 -17.50 2.33 7.63
CA HIS A 35 -18.20 3.14 6.64
C HIS A 35 -19.01 4.29 7.25
N LYS A 36 -19.59 4.09 8.43
CA LYS A 36 -20.36 5.11 9.14
C LYS A 36 -19.56 6.39 9.45
N ASN A 37 -18.25 6.30 9.50
CA ASN A 37 -17.34 7.40 9.79
C ASN A 37 -16.46 7.77 8.57
N VAL A 38 -16.70 7.17 7.40
CA VAL A 38 -15.92 7.44 6.20
C VAL A 38 -16.50 8.65 5.48
N ARG A 39 -15.69 9.68 5.29
CA ARG A 39 -16.04 10.85 4.49
C ARG A 39 -16.06 10.52 3.01
N THR A 40 -15.05 9.76 2.55
CA THR A 40 -14.93 9.33 1.15
C THR A 40 -14.00 8.13 1.03
N TYR A 41 -14.16 7.38 -0.06
CA TYR A 41 -13.21 6.37 -0.51
C TYR A 41 -12.42 6.97 -1.66
N TRP A 42 -11.23 7.46 -1.36
CA TRP A 42 -10.34 8.06 -2.35
C TRP A 42 -9.83 7.02 -3.36
N GLN A 43 -9.56 7.45 -4.57
CA GLN A 43 -8.97 6.66 -5.65
C GLN A 43 -7.70 7.30 -6.20
N ASP A 44 -7.62 8.62 -6.11
CA ASP A 44 -6.46 9.40 -6.52
C ASP A 44 -5.74 9.95 -5.27
N PRO A 45 -4.42 9.73 -5.12
CA PRO A 45 -3.63 10.29 -4.03
C PRO A 45 -3.72 11.82 -3.93
N ALA A 46 -3.93 12.53 -5.05
CA ALA A 46 -4.09 13.98 -5.04
C ALA A 46 -5.36 14.43 -4.31
N ASP A 47 -6.47 13.68 -4.47
CA ASP A 47 -7.72 13.95 -3.74
C ASP A 47 -7.50 13.77 -2.23
N LEU A 48 -6.84 12.67 -1.85
CA LEU A 48 -6.52 12.40 -0.45
C LEU A 48 -5.63 13.50 0.14
N LYS A 49 -4.59 13.91 -0.59
CA LYS A 49 -3.69 14.98 -0.18
C LYS A 49 -4.47 16.28 0.09
N GLN A 50 -5.36 16.68 -0.82
CA GLN A 50 -6.18 17.88 -0.67
C GLN A 50 -7.09 17.80 0.57
N LEU A 51 -7.78 16.68 0.78
CA LEU A 51 -8.67 16.47 1.92
C LEU A 51 -7.93 16.53 3.27
N MET A 52 -6.72 16.01 3.34
CA MET A 52 -5.89 16.08 4.53
C MET A 52 -5.28 17.48 4.74
N ALA A 53 -4.79 18.12 3.67
CA ALA A 53 -4.26 19.48 3.73
C ALA A 53 -5.32 20.50 4.21
N SER A 54 -6.55 20.37 3.74
CA SER A 54 -7.68 21.21 4.17
C SER A 54 -8.22 20.85 5.56
N LYS A 55 -7.73 19.77 6.18
CA LYS A 55 -8.22 19.21 7.45
C LYS A 55 -9.68 18.73 7.40
N GLU A 56 -10.23 18.50 6.21
CA GLU A 56 -11.55 17.89 6.05
C GLU A 56 -11.58 16.46 6.55
N ILE A 57 -10.44 15.74 6.42
CA ILE A 57 -10.20 14.45 7.07
C ILE A 57 -8.94 14.52 7.93
N LEU A 58 -8.95 13.78 9.05
CA LEU A 58 -7.86 13.78 10.03
C LEU A 58 -7.09 12.48 10.06
N ILE A 59 -7.64 11.41 9.51
CA ILE A 59 -7.03 10.08 9.44
C ILE A 59 -7.46 9.39 8.15
N SER A 60 -6.54 8.69 7.51
CA SER A 60 -6.81 7.89 6.33
C SER A 60 -5.94 6.65 6.27
N TRP A 61 -6.45 5.60 5.67
CA TRP A 61 -5.62 4.55 5.10
C TRP A 61 -5.01 5.09 3.81
N ALA A 62 -3.69 5.14 3.73
CA ALA A 62 -2.99 5.85 2.67
C ALA A 62 -1.72 5.12 2.24
N TRP A 63 -1.25 5.43 1.05
CA TRP A 63 0.09 5.07 0.60
C TRP A 63 1.13 6.05 1.14
N ASN A 64 2.38 5.64 1.20
CA ASN A 64 3.49 6.44 1.72
C ASN A 64 3.65 7.77 0.97
N GLU A 65 3.46 7.76 -0.34
CA GLU A 65 3.53 8.93 -1.23
C GLU A 65 2.75 10.14 -0.70
N THR A 66 1.50 9.93 -0.29
CA THR A 66 0.66 11.02 0.21
C THR A 66 1.23 11.64 1.49
N ALA A 67 1.76 10.80 2.38
CA ALA A 67 2.37 11.30 3.62
C ALA A 67 3.67 12.08 3.34
N VAL A 68 4.53 11.57 2.46
CA VAL A 68 5.78 12.23 2.05
C VAL A 68 5.48 13.58 1.42
N ALA A 69 4.52 13.65 0.49
CA ALA A 69 4.14 14.90 -0.16
C ALA A 69 3.60 15.94 0.84
N LEU A 70 2.75 15.54 1.78
CA LEU A 70 2.21 16.44 2.80
C LEU A 70 3.28 16.93 3.79
N ILE A 71 4.22 16.08 4.17
CA ILE A 71 5.34 16.44 5.04
C ILE A 71 6.25 17.46 4.34
N ALA A 72 6.56 17.23 3.06
CA ALA A 72 7.37 18.16 2.25
C ALA A 72 6.71 19.54 2.11
N GLU A 73 5.38 19.61 2.16
CA GLU A 73 4.60 20.86 2.16
C GLU A 73 4.40 21.44 3.57
N ASN A 74 5.10 20.92 4.59
CA ASN A 74 5.01 21.34 5.99
C ASN A 74 3.63 21.15 6.62
N HIS A 75 2.82 20.20 6.15
CA HIS A 75 1.60 19.83 6.85
C HIS A 75 1.92 18.93 8.07
N PRO A 76 1.23 19.11 9.21
CA PRO A 76 1.49 18.36 10.43
C PRO A 76 0.88 16.95 10.38
N VAL A 77 1.38 16.12 9.49
CA VAL A 77 0.93 14.74 9.31
C VAL A 77 2.03 13.75 9.68
N LYS A 78 1.64 12.51 9.98
CA LYS A 78 2.56 11.43 10.27
C LYS A 78 2.03 10.12 9.67
N MET A 79 2.90 9.38 8.99
CA MET A 79 2.62 8.01 8.58
C MET A 79 2.80 7.07 9.77
N LYS A 80 1.77 6.28 10.08
CA LYS A 80 1.79 5.30 11.16
C LYS A 80 1.84 3.89 10.58
N ILE A 81 2.99 3.26 10.65
CA ILE A 81 3.24 1.90 10.12
C ILE A 81 3.43 0.85 11.21
N ASP A 82 3.73 1.29 12.44
CA ASP A 82 3.99 0.46 13.60
C ASP A 82 2.73 0.24 14.45
N THR A 83 1.60 0.00 13.81
CA THR A 83 0.36 -0.33 14.51
C THR A 83 0.43 -1.75 15.11
N LYS A 84 -0.36 -1.99 16.15
CA LYS A 84 -0.48 -3.31 16.78
C LYS A 84 -0.96 -4.37 15.78
N GLU A 85 -1.89 -4.00 14.94
CA GLU A 85 -2.49 -4.84 13.90
C GLU A 85 -1.50 -5.11 12.76
N GLY A 86 -0.55 -4.21 12.55
CA GLY A 86 0.43 -4.26 11.48
C GLY A 86 0.15 -3.28 10.35
N ALA A 87 0.92 -3.39 9.28
CA ALA A 87 0.77 -2.62 8.06
C ALA A 87 0.49 -3.52 6.86
N SER A 88 -0.02 -2.94 5.79
CA SER A 88 -0.12 -3.61 4.49
C SER A 88 1.02 -3.17 3.60
N THR A 89 1.53 -4.08 2.79
CA THR A 89 2.55 -3.78 1.78
C THR A 89 2.35 -4.63 0.53
N TRP A 90 3.00 -4.23 -0.55
CA TRP A 90 3.07 -4.99 -1.80
C TRP A 90 4.47 -4.90 -2.40
N VAL A 91 4.75 -5.77 -3.35
CA VAL A 91 6.00 -5.74 -4.12
C VAL A 91 5.64 -5.60 -5.59
N CYS A 92 6.20 -4.57 -6.22
CA CYS A 92 6.15 -4.42 -7.67
C CYS A 92 7.40 -5.04 -8.29
N GLY A 93 7.25 -5.60 -9.47
CA GLY A 93 8.35 -6.20 -10.21
C GLY A 93 8.14 -6.06 -11.71
N TYR A 94 9.24 -6.11 -12.45
CA TYR A 94 9.20 -6.18 -13.90
C TYR A 94 8.92 -7.59 -14.38
N VAL A 95 8.08 -7.72 -15.39
CA VAL A 95 7.77 -8.99 -16.05
C VAL A 95 8.15 -8.90 -17.51
N LYS A 96 8.92 -9.86 -17.98
CA LYS A 96 9.18 -10.01 -19.42
C LYS A 96 8.06 -10.83 -20.05
N MET A 97 7.40 -10.26 -21.05
CA MET A 97 6.38 -10.97 -21.79
C MET A 97 7.02 -12.01 -22.72
N ALA A 98 6.42 -13.20 -22.80
CA ALA A 98 6.83 -14.19 -23.77
C ALA A 98 6.60 -13.62 -25.20
N ASN A 99 7.56 -13.83 -26.08
CA ASN A 99 7.52 -13.36 -27.47
C ASN A 99 7.36 -11.84 -27.65
N ALA A 100 7.73 -11.04 -26.65
CA ALA A 100 7.73 -9.58 -26.79
C ALA A 100 8.72 -9.14 -27.87
N PRO A 101 8.34 -8.16 -28.73
CA PRO A 101 9.28 -7.60 -29.69
C PRO A 101 10.36 -6.78 -28.96
N GLY A 102 11.54 -6.69 -29.56
CA GLY A 102 12.62 -5.87 -29.06
C GLY A 102 13.82 -6.67 -28.56
N SER A 103 14.78 -5.94 -28.00
CA SER A 103 16.01 -6.54 -27.49
C SER A 103 15.88 -6.93 -26.03
N GLU A 104 16.14 -8.20 -25.74
CA GLU A 104 16.19 -8.70 -24.36
C GLU A 104 17.28 -7.98 -23.54
N GLN A 105 18.44 -7.73 -24.16
CA GLN A 105 19.53 -7.01 -23.50
C GLN A 105 19.08 -5.62 -23.03
N LYS A 106 18.40 -4.87 -23.89
CA LYS A 106 17.88 -3.53 -23.51
C LYS A 106 16.87 -3.59 -22.36
N ALA A 107 16.10 -4.67 -22.25
CA ALA A 107 15.19 -4.85 -21.13
C ALA A 107 15.95 -5.05 -19.82
N TYR A 108 17.02 -5.85 -19.86
CA TYR A 108 17.88 -6.00 -18.69
C TYR A 108 18.67 -4.75 -18.35
N ASP A 109 19.19 -4.02 -19.34
CA ASP A 109 19.87 -2.74 -19.14
C ASP A 109 18.95 -1.72 -18.44
N PHE A 110 17.65 -1.70 -18.81
CA PHE A 110 16.66 -0.87 -18.15
C PHE A 110 16.42 -1.29 -16.69
N ILE A 111 16.27 -2.58 -16.44
CA ILE A 111 16.08 -3.12 -15.08
C ILE A 111 17.31 -2.80 -14.21
N ASP A 112 18.51 -2.98 -14.75
CA ASP A 112 19.74 -2.68 -14.05
C ASP A 112 19.87 -1.19 -13.70
N ALA A 113 19.56 -0.31 -14.68
CA ALA A 113 19.49 1.13 -14.43
C ALA A 113 18.47 1.51 -13.34
N PHE A 114 17.33 0.82 -13.30
CA PHE A 114 16.33 1.03 -12.26
C PHE A 114 16.79 0.56 -10.87
N LEU A 115 17.71 -0.40 -10.80
CA LEU A 115 18.30 -0.88 -9.54
C LEU A 115 19.45 0.00 -9.03
N SER A 116 19.85 1.04 -9.77
CA SER A 116 20.92 1.94 -9.40
C SER A 116 20.62 2.74 -8.13
N ASP A 117 21.68 3.24 -7.48
CA ASP A 117 21.56 4.08 -6.28
C ASP A 117 20.74 5.35 -6.54
N SER A 118 20.90 5.95 -7.73
CA SER A 118 20.18 7.16 -8.11
C SER A 118 18.68 6.92 -8.25
N ALA A 119 18.28 5.81 -8.88
CA ALA A 119 16.86 5.44 -9.01
C ALA A 119 16.26 5.07 -7.65
N ALA A 120 16.98 4.32 -6.83
CA ALA A 120 16.54 3.97 -5.48
C ALA A 120 16.37 5.21 -4.60
N THR A 121 17.34 6.14 -4.62
CA THR A 121 17.25 7.40 -3.89
C THR A 121 16.04 8.21 -4.35
N TYR A 122 15.85 8.39 -5.66
CA TYR A 122 14.73 9.13 -6.22
C TYR A 122 13.37 8.57 -5.78
N LEU A 123 13.17 7.26 -5.90
CA LEU A 123 11.92 6.62 -5.48
C LEU A 123 11.65 6.78 -3.99
N LEU A 124 12.69 6.71 -3.18
CA LEU A 124 12.57 6.85 -1.74
C LEU A 124 12.24 8.28 -1.31
N THR A 125 12.96 9.27 -1.86
CA THR A 125 12.83 10.68 -1.42
C THR A 125 11.65 11.40 -2.04
N GLU A 126 11.37 11.15 -3.33
CA GLU A 126 10.31 11.88 -4.06
C GLU A 126 8.95 11.18 -3.96
N TRP A 127 8.95 9.84 -3.87
CA TRP A 127 7.73 9.05 -3.90
C TRP A 127 7.42 8.31 -2.60
N GLY A 128 8.36 8.28 -1.67
CA GLY A 128 8.17 7.56 -0.42
C GLY A 128 8.07 6.03 -0.61
N TYR A 129 8.62 5.49 -1.69
CA TYR A 129 8.60 4.05 -1.95
C TYR A 129 9.89 3.38 -1.51
N GLY A 130 9.75 2.22 -0.86
CA GLY A 130 10.89 1.35 -0.60
C GLY A 130 11.47 0.76 -1.89
N HIS A 131 12.74 0.43 -1.87
CA HIS A 131 13.47 -0.13 -3.00
C HIS A 131 14.24 -1.38 -2.60
N THR A 132 14.55 -2.26 -3.56
CA THR A 132 15.34 -3.48 -3.32
C THR A 132 16.84 -3.21 -3.18
N ASN A 133 17.32 -2.01 -3.46
CA ASN A 133 18.68 -1.59 -3.20
C ASN A 133 18.89 -1.42 -1.68
N GLU A 134 19.45 -2.47 -1.06
CA GLU A 134 19.60 -2.55 0.39
C GLU A 134 20.53 -1.46 0.93
N ALA A 135 21.60 -1.10 0.19
CA ALA A 135 22.54 -0.07 0.62
C ALA A 135 21.85 1.29 0.81
N ILE A 136 21.01 1.69 -0.16
CA ILE A 136 20.25 2.93 -0.10
C ILE A 136 19.17 2.88 0.98
N MET A 137 18.46 1.76 1.10
CA MET A 137 17.46 1.60 2.15
C MET A 137 18.06 1.67 3.55
N ASN A 138 19.24 1.13 3.77
CA ASN A 138 19.93 1.19 5.06
C ASN A 138 20.56 2.55 5.36
N SER A 139 20.95 3.31 4.34
CA SER A 139 21.61 4.62 4.52
C SER A 139 20.59 5.76 4.71
N ILE A 140 19.66 5.92 3.79
CA ILE A 140 18.72 7.06 3.79
C ILE A 140 17.27 6.67 4.07
N GLY A 141 16.95 5.37 4.05
CA GLY A 141 15.59 4.91 4.28
C GLY A 141 15.05 5.30 5.66
N GLN A 142 15.84 5.11 6.69
CA GLN A 142 15.45 5.43 8.07
C GLN A 142 15.22 6.94 8.27
N GLU A 143 16.04 7.79 7.66
CA GLU A 143 15.90 9.25 7.71
C GLU A 143 14.60 9.71 7.04
N ASN A 144 14.16 8.98 6.01
CA ASN A 144 12.91 9.24 5.29
C ASN A 144 11.69 8.51 5.89
N GLY A 145 11.82 7.98 7.10
CA GLY A 145 10.69 7.39 7.84
C GLY A 145 10.37 5.95 7.47
N PHE A 146 11.25 5.27 6.72
CA PHE A 146 11.15 3.84 6.49
C PHE A 146 11.73 3.08 7.67
N ALA A 147 10.95 2.19 8.22
CA ALA A 147 11.46 1.22 9.17
C ALA A 147 12.46 0.27 8.47
N SER A 148 13.31 -0.40 9.25
CA SER A 148 14.17 -1.43 8.69
C SER A 148 13.35 -2.50 7.94
N LEU A 149 13.93 -3.12 6.92
CA LEU A 149 13.30 -4.23 6.20
C LEU A 149 12.77 -5.32 7.14
N GLU A 150 13.47 -5.57 8.23
CA GLU A 150 13.07 -6.51 9.28
C GLU A 150 11.75 -6.10 9.95
N THR A 151 11.56 -4.81 10.24
CA THR A 151 10.32 -4.29 10.83
C THR A 151 9.15 -4.43 9.86
N TYR A 152 9.37 -4.18 8.55
CA TYR A 152 8.34 -4.36 7.52
C TYR A 152 7.91 -5.81 7.35
N THR A 153 8.78 -6.78 7.58
CA THR A 153 8.45 -8.19 7.37
C THR A 153 7.77 -8.86 8.57
N LYS A 154 8.03 -8.38 9.78
CA LYS A 154 7.55 -9.04 11.01
C LYS A 154 6.05 -8.87 11.28
N ASN A 155 5.46 -7.76 10.91
CA ASN A 155 4.07 -7.44 11.25
C ASN A 155 3.32 -6.84 10.04
N THR A 156 3.43 -7.51 8.90
CA THR A 156 2.92 -6.96 7.64
C THR A 156 2.06 -7.97 6.91
N LEU A 157 0.92 -7.51 6.39
CA LEU A 157 0.14 -8.23 5.41
C LEU A 157 0.72 -7.93 4.03
N MET A 158 1.32 -8.95 3.40
CA MET A 158 1.75 -8.86 2.01
C MET A 158 0.56 -9.04 1.09
N GLN A 159 0.24 -7.99 0.32
CA GLN A 159 -0.80 -8.05 -0.70
C GLN A 159 -0.32 -8.90 -1.88
N SER A 160 -0.71 -10.14 -1.87
CA SER A 160 -0.42 -11.09 -2.93
C SER A 160 -1.70 -11.41 -3.71
N PRO A 161 -1.60 -11.94 -4.94
CA PRO A 161 -2.76 -12.26 -5.76
C PRO A 161 -3.76 -13.15 -5.02
N LEU A 162 -5.01 -12.76 -5.01
CA LEU A 162 -6.13 -13.52 -4.48
C LEU A 162 -6.74 -14.42 -5.54
N THR A 163 -7.42 -15.48 -5.14
CA THR A 163 -8.21 -16.28 -6.08
C THR A 163 -9.32 -15.42 -6.67
N HIS A 164 -9.69 -15.72 -7.92
CA HIS A 164 -10.75 -14.98 -8.63
C HIS A 164 -12.04 -14.93 -7.82
N LYS A 165 -12.44 -16.05 -7.24
CA LYS A 165 -13.66 -16.16 -6.41
C LYS A 165 -13.67 -15.19 -5.22
N ILE A 166 -12.57 -15.13 -4.46
CA ILE A 166 -12.47 -14.23 -3.29
C ILE A 166 -12.49 -12.77 -3.75
N ARG A 167 -11.71 -12.45 -4.78
CA ARG A 167 -11.63 -11.08 -5.31
C ARG A 167 -12.96 -10.58 -5.86
N GLU A 168 -13.69 -11.40 -6.60
CA GLU A 168 -15.05 -11.03 -7.08
C GLU A 168 -16.02 -10.78 -5.93
N GLN A 169 -15.96 -11.60 -4.90
CA GLN A 169 -16.83 -11.39 -3.73
C GLN A 169 -16.46 -10.11 -2.98
N MET A 170 -15.16 -9.85 -2.79
CA MET A 170 -14.68 -8.58 -2.21
C MET A 170 -15.21 -7.36 -2.96
N ILE A 171 -15.15 -7.37 -4.29
CA ILE A 171 -15.65 -6.28 -5.12
C ILE A 171 -17.15 -6.09 -4.91
N LYS A 172 -17.94 -7.18 -5.00
CA LYS A 172 -19.40 -7.14 -4.80
C LYS A 172 -19.78 -6.61 -3.42
N ASP A 173 -19.11 -7.07 -2.38
CA ASP A 173 -19.41 -6.63 -1.02
C ASP A 173 -18.97 -5.18 -0.79
N PHE A 174 -17.85 -4.76 -1.36
CA PHE A 174 -17.40 -3.38 -1.23
C PHE A 174 -18.34 -2.38 -1.91
N GLU A 175 -18.88 -2.71 -3.09
CA GLU A 175 -19.90 -1.88 -3.73
C GLU A 175 -21.17 -1.73 -2.85
N LYS A 176 -21.62 -2.81 -2.21
CA LYS A 176 -22.72 -2.74 -1.26
C LYS A 176 -22.37 -1.86 -0.05
N ILE A 177 -21.18 -2.03 0.51
CA ILE A 177 -20.72 -1.22 1.65
C ILE A 177 -20.71 0.27 1.29
N LYS A 178 -20.17 0.63 0.12
CA LYS A 178 -20.19 2.02 -0.36
C LYS A 178 -21.61 2.57 -0.55
N ALA A 179 -22.54 1.70 -0.90
CA ALA A 179 -23.96 2.06 -1.04
C ALA A 179 -24.74 2.04 0.29
N GLY A 180 -24.06 1.74 1.42
CA GLY A 180 -24.67 1.74 2.75
C GLY A 180 -25.36 0.45 3.17
N TYR A 181 -25.07 -0.70 2.50
CA TYR A 181 -25.65 -2.03 2.79
C TYR A 181 -24.70 -3.00 3.42
#